data_14b80fb6f819ffd10e53de645b1e90cb
#
_entry.id   14b80fb6f819ffd10e53de645b1e90cb
#
_cell.length_a   1.000
_cell.length_b   1.000
_cell.length_c   1.000
_cell.angle_alpha   90.00
_cell.angle_beta   90.00
_cell.angle_gamma   90.00
#
_symmetry.space_group_name_H-M   'P 1'
#
loop_
_entity.id
_entity.type
_entity.pdbx_description
1 polymer ?
#
loop_
_entity_poly.entity_id
_entity_poly.type
_entity_poly.pdbx_seq_one_letter_code
_entity_poly.pdbx_strand_id
1 'polypeptide(L)'
;MKYMYYAIFTQEKDYIDITFPDLGGCISFGDNLEEALYMSKDALEGHLLTLEDLKMSIPKPSTYQELQSKLNNNQQLQLINVDTDFIRRREENKAVNKMVTLPKWLVDLGKEKKINFSQVLQQALKNELGV
;
A
#
# COMPACT_ATOMS: atom_id res chain seq x y z
N MET A 1 -2.47 -5.74 11.31
CA MET A 1 -3.06 -6.96 10.80
C MET A 1 -2.99 -6.99 9.28
N LYS A 2 -2.84 -8.17 8.69
CA LYS A 2 -2.70 -8.32 7.24
C LYS A 2 -4.02 -8.75 6.63
N TYR A 3 -4.39 -8.10 5.53
CA TYR A 3 -5.63 -8.36 4.80
C TYR A 3 -5.36 -8.54 3.32
N MET A 4 -6.16 -9.38 2.68
CA MET A 4 -6.17 -9.54 1.23
C MET A 4 -7.61 -9.56 0.73
N TYR A 5 -7.94 -8.66 -0.19
CA TYR A 5 -9.26 -8.58 -0.81
C TYR A 5 -9.13 -8.45 -2.32
N TYR A 6 -10.07 -9.01 -3.03
CA TYR A 6 -10.16 -8.81 -4.46
C TYR A 6 -10.90 -7.52 -4.78
N ALA A 7 -10.29 -6.72 -5.64
CA ALA A 7 -10.95 -5.58 -6.27
C ALA A 7 -11.43 -5.98 -7.66
N ILE A 8 -12.56 -5.44 -8.08
CA ILE A 8 -13.04 -5.57 -9.45
C ILE A 8 -12.67 -4.29 -10.18
N PHE A 9 -11.86 -4.43 -11.24
CA PHE A 9 -11.51 -3.34 -12.13
C PHE A 9 -12.42 -3.44 -13.36
N THR A 10 -13.24 -2.42 -13.56
CA THR A 10 -14.17 -2.33 -14.69
C THR A 10 -13.63 -1.30 -15.68
N GLN A 11 -13.28 -1.74 -16.89
CA GLN A 11 -12.78 -0.84 -17.92
C GLN A 11 -13.96 -0.03 -18.49
N GLU A 12 -13.94 1.26 -18.23
CA GLU A 12 -14.85 2.22 -18.82
C GLU A 12 -14.16 2.91 -20.00
N LYS A 13 -14.88 3.82 -20.68
CA LYS A 13 -14.36 4.46 -21.88
C LYS A 13 -13.05 5.21 -21.63
N ASP A 14 -12.98 6.01 -20.57
CA ASP A 14 -11.85 6.89 -20.29
C ASP A 14 -11.15 6.61 -18.96
N TYR A 15 -11.62 5.61 -18.20
CA TYR A 15 -11.08 5.32 -16.88
C TYR A 15 -11.36 3.87 -16.48
N ILE A 16 -10.77 3.46 -15.37
CA ILE A 16 -11.02 2.16 -14.75
C ILE A 16 -11.75 2.39 -13.43
N ASP A 17 -12.95 1.84 -13.32
CA ASP A 17 -13.73 1.87 -12.08
C ASP A 17 -13.27 0.75 -11.15
N ILE A 18 -13.18 1.04 -9.86
CA ILE A 18 -12.67 0.11 -8.85
C ILE A 18 -13.73 -0.10 -7.78
N THR A 19 -14.11 -1.37 -7.55
CA THR A 19 -15.01 -1.75 -6.48
C THR A 19 -14.43 -2.93 -5.71
N PHE A 20 -14.76 -2.99 -4.41
CA PHE A 20 -14.43 -4.15 -3.57
C PHE A 20 -15.74 -4.83 -3.19
N PRO A 21 -16.08 -5.95 -3.82
CA PRO A 21 -17.40 -6.58 -3.63
C PRO A 21 -17.67 -7.00 -2.19
N ASP A 22 -16.63 -7.33 -1.41
CA ASP A 22 -16.78 -7.73 -0.01
C ASP A 22 -16.88 -6.55 0.96
N LEU A 23 -16.57 -5.34 0.52
CA LEU A 23 -16.50 -4.14 1.35
C LEU A 23 -17.40 -3.06 0.75
N GLY A 24 -18.64 -2.99 1.23
CA GLY A 24 -19.60 -1.98 0.76
C GLY A 24 -19.08 -0.57 1.00
N GLY A 25 -19.13 0.26 -0.03
CA GLY A 25 -18.67 1.65 0.03
C GLY A 25 -17.17 1.84 -0.23
N CYS A 26 -16.40 0.76 -0.37
CA CYS A 26 -14.98 0.86 -0.73
C CYS A 26 -14.86 0.91 -2.25
N ILE A 27 -14.81 2.12 -2.79
CA ILE A 27 -14.76 2.37 -4.24
C ILE A 27 -13.71 3.40 -4.57
N SER A 28 -13.19 3.35 -5.81
CA SER A 28 -12.24 4.32 -6.32
C SER A 28 -12.25 4.27 -7.85
N PHE A 29 -11.33 4.97 -8.48
CA PHE A 29 -11.10 4.92 -9.92
C PHE A 29 -9.66 5.33 -10.25
N GLY A 30 -9.23 5.00 -11.46
CA GLY A 30 -7.94 5.42 -11.99
C GLY A 30 -8.04 5.64 -13.50
N ASP A 31 -7.20 6.52 -14.03
CA ASP A 31 -7.20 6.84 -15.47
C ASP A 31 -6.54 5.73 -16.31
N ASN A 32 -5.66 4.96 -15.69
CA ASN A 32 -4.98 3.85 -16.32
C ASN A 32 -4.75 2.73 -15.30
N LEU A 33 -4.19 1.61 -15.74
CA LEU A 33 -3.98 0.44 -14.87
C LEU A 33 -3.04 0.73 -13.70
N GLU A 34 -1.95 1.45 -13.93
CA GLU A 34 -0.98 1.80 -12.89
C GLU A 34 -1.64 2.65 -11.80
N GLU A 35 -2.36 3.69 -12.20
CA GLU A 35 -3.10 4.54 -11.26
C GLU A 35 -4.19 3.77 -10.55
N ALA A 36 -4.91 2.88 -11.26
CA ALA A 36 -5.96 2.06 -10.66
C ALA A 36 -5.40 1.13 -9.57
N LEU A 37 -4.22 0.55 -9.78
CA LEU A 37 -3.57 -0.29 -8.76
C LEU A 37 -3.22 0.54 -7.52
N TYR A 38 -2.68 1.74 -7.72
CA TYR A 38 -2.37 2.65 -6.61
C TYR A 38 -3.64 3.07 -5.87
N MET A 39 -4.66 3.50 -6.59
CA MET A 39 -5.91 3.99 -6.00
C MET A 39 -6.69 2.88 -5.30
N SER A 40 -6.65 1.65 -5.80
CA SER A 40 -7.30 0.52 -5.15
C SER A 40 -6.66 0.20 -3.79
N LYS A 41 -5.33 0.24 -3.72
CA LYS A 41 -4.62 0.03 -2.46
C LYS A 41 -4.91 1.14 -1.46
N ASP A 42 -4.88 2.39 -1.92
CA ASP A 42 -5.18 3.56 -1.09
C ASP A 42 -6.61 3.48 -0.51
N ALA A 43 -7.59 3.16 -1.35
CA ALA A 43 -8.98 3.02 -0.90
C ALA A 43 -9.16 1.89 0.12
N LEU A 44 -8.53 0.75 -0.12
CA LEU A 44 -8.60 -0.40 0.78
C LEU A 44 -7.95 -0.09 2.13
N GLU A 45 -6.78 0.54 2.11
CA GLU A 45 -6.07 0.96 3.33
C GLU A 45 -6.95 1.85 4.20
N GLY A 46 -7.49 2.92 3.62
CA GLY A 46 -8.35 3.87 4.34
C GLY A 46 -9.60 3.21 4.89
N HIS A 47 -10.24 2.35 4.10
CA HIS A 47 -11.45 1.66 4.51
C HIS A 47 -11.20 0.71 5.69
N LEU A 48 -10.16 -0.11 5.61
CA LEU A 48 -9.81 -1.06 6.68
C LEU A 48 -9.37 -0.35 7.96
N LEU A 49 -8.57 0.70 7.85
CA LEU A 49 -8.19 1.51 9.02
C LEU A 49 -9.41 2.08 9.72
N THR A 50 -10.38 2.58 8.96
CA THR A 50 -11.63 3.10 9.51
C THR A 50 -12.44 2.01 10.22
N LEU A 51 -12.57 0.83 9.62
CA LEU A 51 -13.28 -0.28 10.24
C LEU A 51 -12.61 -0.72 11.54
N GLU A 52 -11.28 -0.78 11.58
CA GLU A 52 -10.54 -1.12 12.80
C GLU A 52 -10.74 -0.05 13.88
N ASP A 53 -10.61 1.22 13.52
CA ASP A 53 -10.76 2.34 14.46
C ASP A 53 -12.16 2.39 15.08
N LEU A 54 -13.18 2.11 14.29
CA LEU A 54 -14.56 2.07 14.76
C LEU A 54 -14.94 0.74 15.40
N LYS A 55 -14.00 -0.22 15.45
CA LYS A 55 -14.23 -1.58 15.98
C LYS A 55 -15.41 -2.28 15.31
N MET A 56 -15.57 -2.03 14.02
CA MET A 56 -16.61 -2.67 13.21
C MET A 56 -16.14 -4.05 12.74
N SER A 57 -17.12 -4.90 12.43
CA SER A 57 -16.84 -6.21 11.88
C SER A 57 -16.21 -6.08 10.48
N ILE A 58 -15.13 -6.81 10.25
CA ILE A 58 -14.44 -6.83 8.95
C ILE A 58 -14.81 -8.14 8.25
N PRO A 59 -15.47 -8.07 7.07
CA PRO A 59 -15.92 -9.26 6.37
C PRO A 59 -14.78 -10.17 5.94
N LYS A 60 -15.04 -11.46 5.89
CA LYS A 60 -14.11 -12.43 5.35
C LYS A 60 -14.04 -12.28 3.82
N PRO A 61 -12.83 -12.32 3.22
CA PRO A 61 -12.70 -12.20 1.76
C PRO A 61 -13.37 -13.36 1.02
N SER A 62 -14.03 -13.04 -0.09
CA SER A 62 -14.52 -14.05 -1.03
C SER A 62 -13.37 -14.68 -1.81
N THR A 63 -13.57 -15.90 -2.31
CA THR A 63 -12.57 -16.59 -3.12
C THR A 63 -12.58 -16.07 -4.55
N TYR A 64 -11.50 -16.34 -5.28
CA TYR A 64 -11.38 -16.01 -6.69
C TYR A 64 -12.52 -16.64 -7.50
N GLN A 65 -12.82 -17.91 -7.27
CA GLN A 65 -13.87 -18.63 -8.02
C GLN A 65 -15.27 -18.03 -7.79
N GLU A 66 -15.56 -17.62 -6.54
CA GLU A 66 -16.84 -17.02 -6.22
C GLU A 66 -17.07 -15.70 -6.97
N LEU A 67 -16.01 -14.92 -7.14
CA LEU A 67 -16.10 -13.61 -7.79
C LEU A 67 -15.96 -13.70 -9.31
N GLN A 68 -15.09 -14.57 -9.81
CA GLN A 68 -14.80 -14.68 -11.24
C GLN A 68 -16.04 -15.02 -12.07
N SER A 69 -16.89 -15.90 -11.57
CA SER A 69 -18.09 -16.36 -12.29
C SER A 69 -19.12 -15.25 -12.53
N LYS A 70 -19.02 -14.15 -11.79
CA LYS A 70 -19.95 -13.01 -11.83
C LYS A 70 -19.43 -11.83 -12.65
N LEU A 71 -18.23 -11.94 -13.22
CA LEU A 71 -17.61 -10.83 -13.94
C LEU A 71 -18.17 -10.68 -15.34
N ASN A 72 -18.29 -9.43 -15.79
CA ASN A 72 -18.58 -9.08 -17.18
C ASN A 72 -17.29 -9.10 -18.02
N ASN A 73 -17.41 -8.98 -19.34
CA ASN A 73 -16.26 -9.04 -20.26
C ASN A 73 -15.25 -7.91 -20.06
N ASN A 74 -15.71 -6.75 -19.57
CA ASN A 74 -14.85 -5.59 -19.32
C ASN A 74 -14.32 -5.51 -17.89
N GLN A 75 -14.43 -6.59 -17.13
CA GLN A 75 -14.03 -6.65 -15.72
C GLN A 75 -12.93 -7.65 -15.48
N GLN A 76 -12.05 -7.32 -14.53
CA GLN A 76 -11.01 -8.24 -14.07
C GLN A 76 -10.87 -8.14 -12.55
N LEU A 77 -10.40 -9.22 -11.94
CA LEU A 77 -10.08 -9.25 -10.52
C LEU A 77 -8.61 -8.88 -10.30
N GLN A 78 -8.39 -8.08 -9.26
CA GLN A 78 -7.04 -7.76 -8.79
C GLN A 78 -6.97 -8.04 -7.29
N LEU A 79 -6.00 -8.85 -6.86
CA LEU A 79 -5.78 -9.13 -5.45
C LEU A 79 -4.98 -7.99 -4.85
N ILE A 80 -5.55 -7.33 -3.85
CA ILE A 80 -4.91 -6.22 -3.15
C ILE A 80 -4.63 -6.65 -1.71
N ASN A 81 -3.40 -6.44 -1.25
CA ASN A 81 -3.02 -6.74 0.12
C ASN A 81 -2.69 -5.47 0.89
N VAL A 82 -3.01 -5.47 2.18
CA VAL A 82 -2.81 -4.34 3.08
C VAL A 82 -2.36 -4.87 4.44
N ASP A 83 -1.37 -4.20 5.04
CA ASP A 83 -0.96 -4.43 6.42
C ASP A 83 -1.21 -3.14 7.21
N THR A 84 -2.29 -3.13 8.00
CA THR A 84 -2.68 -1.94 8.76
C THR A 84 -1.68 -1.60 9.85
N ASP A 85 -1.00 -2.58 10.44
CA ASP A 85 0.03 -2.33 11.47
C ASP A 85 1.22 -1.58 10.86
N PHE A 86 1.63 -1.96 9.66
CA PHE A 86 2.70 -1.27 8.93
C PHE A 86 2.33 0.18 8.63
N ILE A 87 1.10 0.41 8.16
CA ILE A 87 0.60 1.75 7.85
C ILE A 87 0.62 2.63 9.09
N ARG A 88 0.12 2.11 10.23
CA ARG A 88 0.09 2.85 11.47
C ARG A 88 1.49 3.21 11.97
N ARG A 89 2.45 2.29 11.89
CA ARG A 89 3.84 2.55 12.24
C ARG A 89 4.46 3.64 11.37
N ARG A 90 4.17 3.61 10.08
CA ARG A 90 4.68 4.62 9.13
C ARG A 90 4.06 6.00 9.39
N GLU A 91 2.77 6.05 9.71
CA GLU A 91 2.05 7.29 9.99
C GLU A 91 2.48 7.95 11.30
N GLU A 92 2.93 7.19 12.29
CA GLU A 92 3.51 7.75 13.50
C GLU A 92 4.70 8.67 13.19
N ASN A 93 5.41 8.40 12.10
CA ASN A 93 6.55 9.19 11.60
C ASN A 93 7.52 9.58 12.71
N LYS A 94 7.73 8.68 13.68
CA LYS A 94 8.57 8.91 14.83
C LYS A 94 10.01 8.55 14.50
N ALA A 95 10.90 9.53 14.51
CA ALA A 95 12.34 9.30 14.34
C ALA A 95 12.94 8.73 15.61
N VAL A 96 13.79 7.73 15.48
CA VAL A 96 14.57 7.17 16.59
C VAL A 96 16.04 7.11 16.19
N ASN A 97 16.93 7.19 17.19
CA ASN A 97 18.37 7.10 16.94
C ASN A 97 18.77 5.64 16.73
N LYS A 98 19.60 5.40 15.73
CA LYS A 98 20.18 4.08 15.46
C LYS A 98 21.68 4.27 15.23
N MET A 99 22.51 3.62 16.06
CA MET A 99 23.95 3.64 15.89
C MET A 99 24.36 2.61 14.84
N VAL A 100 25.19 3.03 13.89
CA VAL A 100 25.73 2.15 12.86
C VAL A 100 27.25 2.27 12.84
N THR A 101 27.94 1.19 12.44
CA THR A 101 29.39 1.14 12.31
C THR A 101 29.77 1.31 10.84
N LEU A 102 30.67 2.27 10.58
CA LEU A 102 31.17 2.56 9.24
C LEU A 102 32.70 2.61 9.26
N PRO A 103 33.39 2.23 8.17
CA PRO A 103 34.83 2.45 8.07
C PRO A 103 35.17 3.93 8.24
N LYS A 104 36.27 4.21 8.95
CA LYS A 104 36.68 5.59 9.22
C LYS A 104 36.86 6.41 7.94
N TRP A 105 37.48 5.85 6.91
CA TRP A 105 37.73 6.55 5.65
C TRP A 105 36.41 6.99 4.99
N LEU A 106 35.36 6.16 5.09
CA LEU A 106 34.06 6.46 4.51
C LEU A 106 33.37 7.60 5.26
N VAL A 107 33.46 7.61 6.59
CA VAL A 107 32.94 8.70 7.43
C VAL A 107 33.66 10.00 7.10
N ASP A 108 35.00 9.96 7.02
CA ASP A 108 35.82 11.15 6.73
C ASP A 108 35.47 11.74 5.36
N LEU A 109 35.35 10.89 4.34
CA LEU A 109 35.01 11.31 3.00
C LEU A 109 33.60 11.90 2.93
N GLY A 110 32.65 11.29 3.63
CA GLY A 110 31.28 11.79 3.72
C GLY A 110 31.20 13.16 4.37
N LYS A 111 31.97 13.39 5.44
CA LYS A 111 32.07 14.69 6.10
C LYS A 111 32.66 15.77 5.21
N GLU A 112 33.73 15.43 4.47
CA GLU A 112 34.36 16.34 3.51
C GLU A 112 33.36 16.81 2.46
N LYS A 113 32.51 15.92 1.98
CA LYS A 113 31.49 16.21 0.96
C LYS A 113 30.19 16.73 1.55
N LYS A 114 30.13 16.95 2.86
CA LYS A 114 28.96 17.47 3.59
C LYS A 114 27.70 16.63 3.34
N ILE A 115 27.85 15.30 3.35
CA ILE A 115 26.74 14.37 3.17
C ILE A 115 25.87 14.32 4.42
N ASN A 116 24.56 14.33 4.24
CA ASN A 116 23.62 14.06 5.33
C ASN A 116 23.47 12.55 5.49
N PHE A 117 24.21 11.96 6.44
CA PHE A 117 24.24 10.52 6.66
C PHE A 117 22.85 9.95 6.96
N SER A 118 22.04 10.66 7.76
CA SER A 118 20.69 10.20 8.11
C SER A 118 19.79 10.06 6.88
N GLN A 119 19.80 11.05 6.00
CA GLN A 119 18.99 11.02 4.78
C GLN A 119 19.45 9.93 3.81
N VAL A 120 20.75 9.80 3.60
CA VAL A 120 21.33 8.78 2.73
C VAL A 120 20.98 7.39 3.24
N LEU A 121 21.13 7.15 4.55
CA LEU A 121 20.83 5.88 5.17
C LEU A 121 19.33 5.55 5.08
N GLN A 122 18.45 6.52 5.33
CA GLN A 122 17.01 6.33 5.21
C GLN A 122 16.61 5.94 3.78
N GLN A 123 17.20 6.61 2.78
CA GLN A 123 16.90 6.30 1.39
C GLN A 123 17.39 4.91 1.00
N ALA A 124 18.60 4.54 1.43
CA ALA A 124 19.16 3.22 1.18
C ALA A 124 18.29 2.12 1.81
N LEU A 125 17.83 2.32 3.04
CA LEU A 125 16.95 1.37 3.73
C LEU A 125 15.60 1.24 3.04
N LYS A 126 15.01 2.35 2.59
CA LYS A 126 13.74 2.33 1.85
C LYS A 126 13.89 1.53 0.55
N ASN A 127 14.99 1.74 -0.18
CA ASN A 127 15.27 1.01 -1.40
C ASN A 127 15.43 -0.49 -1.13
N GLU A 128 16.17 -0.85 -0.10
CA GLU A 128 16.40 -2.25 0.28
C GLU A 128 15.11 -2.95 0.71
N LEU A 129 14.24 -2.25 1.42
CA LEU A 129 12.98 -2.78 1.92
C LEU A 129 11.84 -2.69 0.90
N GLY A 130 12.00 -1.94 -0.18
CA GLY A 130 10.97 -1.74 -1.19
C GLY A 130 9.80 -0.87 -0.74
N VAL A 131 10.08 0.09 0.11
CA VAL A 131 9.04 0.96 0.67
C VAL A 131 9.24 2.45 0.36
#